data_2417c93db7a2189f7ec7f2a1d2da541f
#
_entry.id   2417c93db7a2189f7ec7f2a1d2da541f
#
_cell.length_a   1.000
_cell.length_b   1.000
_cell.length_c   1.000
_cell.angle_alpha   90.00
_cell.angle_beta   90.00
_cell.angle_gamma   90.00
#
_symmetry.space_group_name_H-M   'P 1'
#
loop_
_entity.id
_entity.type
_entity.pdbx_description
1 polymer ?
#
loop_
_entity_poly.entity_id
_entity_poly.type
_entity_poly.pdbx_seq_one_letter_code
_entity_poly.pdbx_strand_id
1 'polypeptide(L)'
;EAYRTLNRAFADAVVESAPQGAAVLVQDYHLALVAAFVADRRPDLRLVHFSHTPFAPPDTWRVLPTDLGRELLAGMAAHHACGFHSRRWAAAFAACCEEQLGREPSTFVAPLAPDPDDIGAVAAGDACAAALAELDDAVGDAAFVVRVDRIELSKNILRGFAAFEDLLERHERWRGRVVFGAFVYPSREGLPEYLAYRQEVEATVRRINERWAAPGWTPILFDPSDDFPRSVAALRRADAFLVNPIRDGLNLVAEEGALVNEHDAVLLLSPEAGVWDQLDGAARPVHPYDVSATADALADALAAPPEVRAAEAAELRRRAAARTPSDWLADQLTAAG
;
A
#
# COMPACT_ATOMS: atom_id res chain seq x y z
N GLU A 1 8.46 -15.66 23.77
CA GLU A 1 8.43 -15.03 25.12
C GLU A 1 8.41 -13.50 25.00
N ALA A 2 9.34 -12.87 24.27
CA ALA A 2 9.42 -11.42 24.13
C ALA A 2 8.10 -10.77 23.67
N TYR A 3 7.42 -11.38 22.68
CA TYR A 3 6.14 -10.90 22.20
C TYR A 3 5.06 -10.88 23.28
N ARG A 4 4.97 -11.95 24.10
CA ARG A 4 4.03 -12.00 25.23
C ARG A 4 4.38 -10.95 26.29
N THR A 5 5.66 -10.77 26.60
CA THR A 5 6.13 -9.77 27.56
C THR A 5 5.75 -8.35 27.11
N LEU A 6 5.97 -8.03 25.84
CA LEU A 6 5.58 -6.74 25.28
C LEU A 6 4.06 -6.52 25.38
N ASN A 7 3.27 -7.50 24.95
CA ASN A 7 1.81 -7.38 24.97
C ASN A 7 1.26 -7.25 26.41
N ARG A 8 1.88 -7.91 27.40
CA ARG A 8 1.52 -7.72 28.82
C ARG A 8 1.82 -6.31 29.31
N ALA A 9 2.98 -5.77 28.96
CA ALA A 9 3.33 -4.40 29.35
C ALA A 9 2.34 -3.38 28.80
N PHE A 10 1.92 -3.54 27.53
CA PHE A 10 0.86 -2.71 26.94
C PHE A 10 -0.49 -2.92 27.61
N ALA A 11 -0.86 -4.17 27.93
CA ALA A 11 -2.10 -4.46 28.65
C ALA A 11 -2.10 -3.84 30.05
N ASP A 12 -0.97 -3.89 30.78
CA ASP A 12 -0.83 -3.24 32.09
C ASP A 12 -1.00 -1.73 31.97
N ALA A 13 -0.37 -1.08 30.99
CA ALA A 13 -0.53 0.34 30.75
C ALA A 13 -1.99 0.72 30.42
N VAL A 14 -2.70 -0.09 29.60
CA VAL A 14 -4.12 0.11 29.32
C VAL A 14 -4.98 -0.01 30.58
N VAL A 15 -4.74 -1.05 31.40
CA VAL A 15 -5.48 -1.25 32.65
C VAL A 15 -5.31 -0.08 33.62
N GLU A 16 -4.10 0.48 33.71
CA GLU A 16 -3.77 1.57 34.62
C GLU A 16 -4.27 2.94 34.15
N SER A 17 -4.23 3.19 32.83
CA SER A 17 -4.44 4.53 32.28
C SER A 17 -5.80 4.76 31.61
N ALA A 18 -6.47 3.70 31.13
CA ALA A 18 -7.73 3.88 30.38
C ALA A 18 -8.87 4.33 31.30
N PRO A 19 -9.61 5.40 30.96
CA PRO A 19 -10.83 5.80 31.66
C PRO A 19 -11.86 4.68 31.73
N GLN A 20 -12.80 4.78 32.66
CA GLN A 20 -13.90 3.82 32.77
C GLN A 20 -14.77 3.84 31.49
N GLY A 21 -15.03 2.65 30.93
CA GLY A 21 -15.85 2.49 29.74
C GLY A 21 -15.20 2.96 28.44
N ALA A 22 -13.89 3.21 28.44
CA ALA A 22 -13.21 3.71 27.24
C ALA A 22 -13.17 2.69 26.10
N ALA A 23 -13.22 3.20 24.86
CA ALA A 23 -12.81 2.46 23.69
C ALA A 23 -11.29 2.45 23.56
N VAL A 24 -10.69 1.26 23.37
CA VAL A 24 -9.26 1.05 23.20
C VAL A 24 -9.02 0.51 21.79
N LEU A 25 -8.37 1.30 20.94
CA LEU A 25 -8.08 0.94 19.57
C LEU A 25 -6.65 0.38 19.48
N VAL A 26 -6.55 -0.94 19.33
CA VAL A 26 -5.30 -1.67 19.25
C VAL A 26 -4.90 -1.84 17.80
N GLN A 27 -3.73 -1.28 17.43
CA GLN A 27 -3.31 -1.21 16.05
C GLN A 27 -2.26 -2.27 15.71
N ASP A 28 -2.51 -2.96 14.62
CA ASP A 28 -1.61 -3.86 13.91
C ASP A 28 -1.13 -5.10 14.68
N TYR A 29 -0.41 -5.99 14.01
CA TYR A 29 0.02 -7.32 14.46
C TYR A 29 0.92 -7.34 15.70
N HIS A 30 1.48 -6.20 16.08
CA HIS A 30 2.40 -6.11 17.24
C HIS A 30 1.72 -6.39 18.58
N LEU A 31 0.42 -6.12 18.69
CA LEU A 31 -0.33 -6.11 19.95
C LEU A 31 -1.53 -7.08 19.96
N ALA A 32 -1.44 -8.17 19.21
CA ALA A 32 -2.54 -9.12 19.03
C ALA A 32 -3.04 -9.79 20.32
N LEU A 33 -2.22 -9.85 21.39
CA LEU A 33 -2.59 -10.50 22.66
C LEU A 33 -3.13 -9.54 23.73
N VAL A 34 -3.14 -8.23 23.48
CA VAL A 34 -3.50 -7.22 24.50
C VAL A 34 -4.90 -7.47 25.07
N ALA A 35 -5.90 -7.71 24.21
CA ALA A 35 -7.27 -7.93 24.70
C ALA A 35 -7.38 -9.15 25.63
N ALA A 36 -6.67 -10.24 25.34
CA ALA A 36 -6.69 -11.42 26.19
C ALA A 36 -6.11 -11.16 27.59
N PHE A 37 -5.20 -10.18 27.74
CA PHE A 37 -4.62 -9.80 29.02
C PHE A 37 -5.39 -8.70 29.76
N VAL A 38 -6.29 -8.00 29.06
CA VAL A 38 -7.12 -6.91 29.62
C VAL A 38 -8.50 -7.40 30.04
N ALA A 39 -9.10 -8.33 29.32
CA ALA A 39 -10.52 -8.68 29.39
C ALA A 39 -11.05 -8.95 30.82
N ASP A 40 -10.36 -9.81 31.59
CA ASP A 40 -10.78 -10.16 32.96
C ASP A 40 -10.50 -9.05 33.98
N ARG A 41 -9.56 -8.15 33.69
CA ARG A 41 -9.12 -7.08 34.59
C ARG A 41 -9.95 -5.81 34.45
N ARG A 42 -10.40 -5.54 33.21
CA ARG A 42 -11.17 -4.35 32.85
C ARG A 42 -12.30 -4.73 31.87
N PRO A 43 -13.35 -5.43 32.36
CA PRO A 43 -14.49 -5.83 31.54
C PRO A 43 -15.37 -4.65 31.09
N ASP A 44 -15.13 -3.47 31.65
CA ASP A 44 -15.77 -2.21 31.24
C ASP A 44 -15.21 -1.63 29.94
N LEU A 45 -13.97 -2.00 29.54
CA LEU A 45 -13.33 -1.46 28.34
C LEU A 45 -13.83 -2.15 27.06
N ARG A 46 -13.85 -1.39 25.98
CA ARG A 46 -14.20 -1.86 24.63
C ARG A 46 -12.94 -1.89 23.76
N LEU A 47 -12.38 -3.06 23.55
CA LEU A 47 -11.15 -3.21 22.76
C LEU A 47 -11.49 -3.58 21.33
N VAL A 48 -10.97 -2.83 20.37
CA VAL A 48 -11.06 -3.10 18.93
C VAL A 48 -9.65 -3.27 18.38
N HIS A 49 -9.43 -4.32 17.62
CA HIS A 49 -8.17 -4.53 16.91
C HIS A 49 -8.32 -4.10 15.45
N PHE A 50 -7.29 -3.48 14.87
CA PHE A 50 -7.23 -3.18 13.46
C PHE A 50 -5.92 -3.66 12.83
N SER A 51 -6.01 -4.49 11.77
CA SER A 51 -4.86 -5.02 11.05
C SER A 51 -4.59 -4.21 9.79
N HIS A 52 -3.40 -3.62 9.71
CA HIS A 52 -2.94 -2.86 8.54
C HIS A 52 -2.22 -3.73 7.50
N THR A 53 -1.81 -4.92 7.89
CA THR A 53 -1.13 -5.88 7.00
C THR A 53 -2.12 -6.90 6.41
N PRO A 54 -1.78 -7.52 5.26
CA PRO A 54 -2.57 -8.61 4.72
C PRO A 54 -2.68 -9.76 5.72
N PHE A 55 -3.89 -10.27 5.95
CA PHE A 55 -4.04 -11.45 6.80
C PHE A 55 -3.81 -12.72 5.98
N ALA A 56 -3.01 -13.65 6.52
CA ALA A 56 -2.69 -14.89 5.85
C ALA A 56 -3.89 -15.86 5.88
N PRO A 57 -4.23 -16.52 4.76
CA PRO A 57 -5.27 -17.55 4.74
C PRO A 57 -4.84 -18.83 5.51
N PRO A 58 -5.78 -19.76 5.82
CA PRO A 58 -5.50 -20.90 6.67
C PRO A 58 -4.33 -21.80 6.21
N ASP A 59 -4.18 -22.01 4.90
CA ASP A 59 -3.08 -22.79 4.33
C ASP A 59 -1.70 -22.16 4.60
N THR A 60 -1.60 -20.85 4.50
CA THR A 60 -0.38 -20.09 4.83
C THR A 60 -0.19 -19.96 6.34
N TRP A 61 -1.28 -19.81 7.11
CA TRP A 61 -1.23 -19.70 8.57
C TRP A 61 -0.61 -20.94 9.24
N ARG A 62 -0.79 -22.12 8.63
CA ARG A 62 -0.21 -23.40 9.10
C ARG A 62 1.32 -23.46 9.11
N VAL A 63 2.03 -22.45 8.57
CA VAL A 63 3.48 -22.34 8.70
C VAL A 63 3.90 -22.07 10.17
N LEU A 64 3.00 -21.50 10.96
CA LEU A 64 3.22 -21.29 12.40
C LEU A 64 3.05 -22.59 13.18
N PRO A 65 3.85 -22.82 14.25
CA PRO A 65 3.55 -23.86 15.22
C PRO A 65 2.11 -23.73 15.75
N THR A 66 1.37 -24.83 15.76
CA THR A 66 -0.08 -24.84 16.04
C THR A 66 -0.46 -24.07 17.30
N ASP A 67 0.25 -24.26 18.40
CA ASP A 67 -0.04 -23.60 19.67
C ASP A 67 0.16 -22.08 19.60
N LEU A 68 1.19 -21.63 18.87
CA LEU A 68 1.45 -20.21 18.67
C LEU A 68 0.41 -19.57 17.73
N GLY A 69 0.07 -20.25 16.65
CA GLY A 69 -0.97 -19.79 15.73
C GLY A 69 -2.33 -19.65 16.43
N ARG A 70 -2.71 -20.66 17.25
CA ARG A 70 -3.95 -20.62 18.05
C ARG A 70 -3.94 -19.50 19.10
N GLU A 71 -2.81 -19.28 19.78
CA GLU A 71 -2.67 -18.20 20.77
C GLU A 71 -2.86 -16.82 20.13
N LEU A 72 -2.23 -16.56 18.98
CA LEU A 72 -2.37 -15.30 18.26
C LEU A 72 -3.82 -15.07 17.79
N LEU A 73 -4.44 -16.08 17.18
CA LEU A 73 -5.84 -15.99 16.76
C LEU A 73 -6.79 -15.79 17.93
N ALA A 74 -6.57 -16.52 19.04
CA ALA A 74 -7.38 -16.37 20.26
C ALA A 74 -7.22 -14.99 20.88
N GLY A 75 -5.99 -14.44 20.87
CA GLY A 75 -5.71 -13.09 21.36
C GLY A 75 -6.39 -11.99 20.52
N MET A 76 -6.31 -12.09 19.20
CA MET A 76 -7.05 -11.19 18.30
C MET A 76 -8.56 -11.35 18.50
N ALA A 77 -9.08 -12.57 18.48
CA ALA A 77 -10.51 -12.85 18.64
C ALA A 77 -11.05 -12.57 20.08
N ALA A 78 -10.20 -12.17 21.02
CA ALA A 78 -10.60 -11.65 22.34
C ALA A 78 -11.01 -10.17 22.30
N HIS A 79 -10.70 -9.45 21.22
CA HIS A 79 -11.21 -8.11 21.01
C HIS A 79 -12.72 -8.16 20.70
N HIS A 80 -13.42 -7.06 20.97
CA HIS A 80 -14.86 -6.94 20.65
C HIS A 80 -15.11 -7.04 19.15
N ALA A 81 -14.20 -6.48 18.34
CA ALA A 81 -14.19 -6.64 16.90
C ALA A 81 -12.77 -6.51 16.35
N CYS A 82 -12.51 -7.15 15.19
CA CYS A 82 -11.28 -7.04 14.42
C CYS A 82 -11.54 -6.39 13.07
N GLY A 83 -10.89 -5.25 12.80
CA GLY A 83 -11.00 -4.47 11.58
C GLY A 83 -9.90 -4.81 10.57
N PHE A 84 -10.25 -4.67 9.29
CA PHE A 84 -9.35 -4.91 8.16
C PHE A 84 -9.63 -3.90 7.05
N HIS A 85 -8.65 -3.64 6.18
CA HIS A 85 -8.81 -2.76 5.04
C HIS A 85 -9.65 -3.36 3.90
N SER A 86 -9.72 -4.69 3.79
CA SER A 86 -10.45 -5.36 2.72
C SER A 86 -11.26 -6.55 3.22
N ARG A 87 -12.30 -6.90 2.46
CA ARG A 87 -13.14 -8.09 2.73
C ARG A 87 -12.32 -9.38 2.69
N ARG A 88 -11.32 -9.43 1.81
CA ARG A 88 -10.41 -10.57 1.65
C ARG A 88 -9.64 -10.86 2.94
N TRP A 89 -9.09 -9.81 3.58
CA TRP A 89 -8.33 -9.98 4.82
C TRP A 89 -9.22 -10.35 6.00
N ALA A 90 -10.40 -9.75 6.10
CA ALA A 90 -11.39 -10.12 7.11
C ALA A 90 -11.82 -11.59 6.96
N ALA A 91 -12.14 -12.03 5.74
CA ALA A 91 -12.51 -13.41 5.46
C ALA A 91 -11.38 -14.41 5.78
N ALA A 92 -10.11 -14.06 5.46
CA ALA A 92 -8.96 -14.90 5.79
C ALA A 92 -8.80 -15.08 7.31
N PHE A 93 -8.97 -14.00 8.09
CA PHE A 93 -8.94 -14.07 9.56
C PHE A 93 -10.09 -14.93 10.10
N ALA A 94 -11.32 -14.71 9.63
CA ALA A 94 -12.48 -15.49 10.05
C ALA A 94 -12.29 -16.99 9.78
N ALA A 95 -11.82 -17.35 8.57
CA ALA A 95 -11.55 -18.74 8.20
C ALA A 95 -10.45 -19.37 9.09
N CYS A 96 -9.39 -18.63 9.43
CA CYS A 96 -8.38 -19.11 10.39
C CYS A 96 -8.96 -19.36 11.79
N CYS A 97 -9.83 -18.47 12.27
CA CYS A 97 -10.49 -18.63 13.58
C CYS A 97 -11.45 -19.81 13.58
N GLU A 98 -12.24 -19.99 12.53
CA GLU A 98 -13.14 -21.15 12.39
C GLU A 98 -12.35 -22.46 12.40
N GLU A 99 -11.30 -22.57 11.59
CA GLU A 99 -10.48 -23.78 11.49
C GLU A 99 -9.74 -24.09 12.80
N GLN A 100 -9.13 -23.07 13.42
CA GLN A 100 -8.24 -23.28 14.55
C GLN A 100 -8.92 -23.18 15.92
N LEU A 101 -9.96 -22.35 16.05
CA LEU A 101 -10.65 -22.09 17.32
C LEU A 101 -12.07 -22.65 17.37
N GLY A 102 -12.65 -23.07 16.21
CA GLY A 102 -14.02 -23.57 16.11
C GLY A 102 -15.08 -22.48 16.37
N ARG A 103 -14.75 -21.22 16.14
CA ARG A 103 -15.66 -20.08 16.32
C ARG A 103 -15.42 -18.99 15.29
N GLU A 104 -16.49 -18.30 14.92
CA GLU A 104 -16.43 -17.11 14.08
C GLU A 104 -16.14 -15.86 14.95
N PRO A 105 -15.13 -15.06 14.59
CA PRO A 105 -14.84 -13.80 15.28
C PRO A 105 -15.75 -12.67 14.80
N SER A 106 -15.94 -11.63 15.61
CA SER A 106 -16.52 -10.37 15.12
C SER A 106 -15.53 -9.63 14.25
N THR A 107 -15.90 -9.36 12.97
CA THR A 107 -15.05 -8.63 12.03
C THR A 107 -15.77 -7.47 11.38
N PHE A 108 -15.02 -6.43 10.98
CA PHE A 108 -15.53 -5.36 10.14
C PHE A 108 -14.50 -4.94 9.10
N VAL A 109 -14.96 -4.29 8.02
CA VAL A 109 -14.12 -3.79 6.95
C VAL A 109 -14.21 -2.27 6.95
N ALA A 110 -13.07 -1.63 7.15
CA ALA A 110 -12.96 -0.17 7.18
C ALA A 110 -11.63 0.24 6.51
N PRO A 111 -11.61 0.45 5.20
CA PRO A 111 -10.40 0.92 4.54
C PRO A 111 -10.04 2.33 5.03
N LEU A 112 -8.76 2.53 5.37
CA LEU A 112 -8.20 3.85 5.58
C LEU A 112 -8.13 4.56 4.21
N ALA A 113 -8.32 5.87 4.20
CA ALA A 113 -8.13 6.71 3.03
C ALA A 113 -7.14 7.84 3.35
N PRO A 114 -6.46 8.43 2.36
CA PRO A 114 -5.69 9.65 2.57
C PRO A 114 -6.64 10.81 2.90
N ASP A 115 -6.11 11.83 3.59
CA ASP A 115 -6.85 13.09 3.80
C ASP A 115 -6.70 13.96 2.55
N PRO A 116 -7.80 14.27 1.82
CA PRO A 116 -7.72 15.09 0.60
C PRO A 116 -7.22 16.52 0.85
N ASP A 117 -7.53 17.08 2.02
CA ASP A 117 -7.10 18.43 2.37
C ASP A 117 -5.60 18.47 2.68
N ASP A 118 -5.10 17.50 3.43
CA ASP A 118 -3.68 17.39 3.77
C ASP A 118 -2.82 17.16 2.52
N ILE A 119 -3.18 16.20 1.66
CA ILE A 119 -2.41 15.95 0.44
C ILE A 119 -2.54 17.10 -0.56
N GLY A 120 -3.71 17.74 -0.62
CA GLY A 120 -3.94 18.95 -1.42
C GLY A 120 -3.08 20.11 -0.97
N ALA A 121 -2.90 20.31 0.36
CA ALA A 121 -2.01 21.31 0.91
C ALA A 121 -0.54 21.06 0.55
N VAL A 122 -0.08 19.80 0.59
CA VAL A 122 1.26 19.42 0.13
C VAL A 122 1.42 19.70 -1.37
N ALA A 123 0.44 19.32 -2.18
CA ALA A 123 0.44 19.52 -3.63
C ALA A 123 0.50 21.02 -4.01
N ALA A 124 -0.12 21.90 -3.22
CA ALA A 124 -0.09 23.36 -3.42
C ALA A 124 1.15 24.05 -2.82
N GLY A 125 2.01 23.32 -2.09
CA GLY A 125 3.16 23.90 -1.40
C GLY A 125 4.35 24.19 -2.33
N ASP A 126 5.19 25.16 -1.93
CA ASP A 126 6.38 25.60 -2.68
C ASP A 126 7.37 24.44 -2.95
N ALA A 127 7.55 23.54 -2.00
CA ALA A 127 8.44 22.40 -2.16
C ALA A 127 7.96 21.45 -3.26
N CYS A 128 6.66 21.17 -3.32
CA CYS A 128 6.06 20.37 -4.39
C CYS A 128 6.16 21.09 -5.75
N ALA A 129 5.92 22.40 -5.79
CA ALA A 129 6.04 23.19 -7.02
C ALA A 129 7.47 23.21 -7.57
N ALA A 130 8.48 23.35 -6.70
CA ALA A 130 9.89 23.28 -7.09
C ALA A 130 10.26 21.88 -7.61
N ALA A 131 9.84 20.82 -6.93
CA ALA A 131 10.08 19.44 -7.37
C ALA A 131 9.38 19.14 -8.70
N LEU A 132 8.17 19.67 -8.91
CA LEU A 132 7.44 19.50 -10.18
C LEU A 132 8.19 20.14 -11.35
N ALA A 133 8.72 21.37 -11.18
CA ALA A 133 9.52 22.04 -12.21
C ALA A 133 10.78 21.23 -12.58
N GLU A 134 11.48 20.66 -11.59
CA GLU A 134 12.64 19.78 -11.84
C GLU A 134 12.24 18.50 -12.61
N LEU A 135 11.08 17.93 -12.28
CA LEU A 135 10.57 16.76 -12.96
C LEU A 135 10.15 17.06 -14.41
N ASP A 136 9.51 18.19 -14.63
CA ASP A 136 9.14 18.65 -15.98
C ASP A 136 10.39 18.85 -16.86
N ASP A 137 11.44 19.44 -16.32
CA ASP A 137 12.72 19.57 -17.02
C ASP A 137 13.38 18.22 -17.32
N ALA A 138 13.31 17.26 -16.38
CA ALA A 138 13.93 15.95 -16.53
C ALA A 138 13.15 15.00 -17.45
N VAL A 139 11.82 15.07 -17.44
CA VAL A 139 10.92 14.22 -18.23
C VAL A 139 10.66 14.82 -19.62
N GLY A 140 10.57 16.14 -19.72
CA GLY A 140 10.23 16.84 -20.97
C GLY A 140 8.88 16.39 -21.53
N ASP A 141 8.84 16.15 -22.85
CA ASP A 141 7.65 15.69 -23.57
C ASP A 141 7.40 14.16 -23.48
N ALA A 142 8.24 13.43 -22.74
CA ALA A 142 8.07 11.99 -22.58
C ALA A 142 6.89 11.67 -21.66
N ALA A 143 6.22 10.55 -21.92
CA ALA A 143 5.23 9.98 -21.00
C ALA A 143 5.91 9.57 -19.69
N PHE A 144 5.24 9.78 -18.56
CA PHE A 144 5.81 9.55 -17.23
C PHE A 144 5.06 8.46 -16.47
N VAL A 145 5.69 7.31 -16.30
CA VAL A 145 5.21 6.22 -15.45
C VAL A 145 5.79 6.41 -14.06
N VAL A 146 4.97 6.44 -13.03
CA VAL A 146 5.40 6.69 -11.65
C VAL A 146 5.09 5.52 -10.74
N ARG A 147 6.06 5.20 -9.88
CA ARG A 147 5.85 4.42 -8.66
C ARG A 147 6.41 5.14 -7.44
N VAL A 148 5.69 5.05 -6.33
CA VAL A 148 6.12 5.55 -5.02
C VAL A 148 5.98 4.40 -4.03
N ASP A 149 7.09 3.95 -3.43
CA ASP A 149 7.08 2.81 -2.51
C ASP A 149 8.25 2.85 -1.53
N ARG A 150 8.09 2.18 -0.39
CA ARG A 150 9.24 1.76 0.42
C ARG A 150 9.98 0.63 -0.30
N ILE A 151 11.32 0.58 -0.18
CA ILE A 151 12.10 -0.54 -0.73
C ILE A 151 11.86 -1.78 0.13
N GLU A 152 10.78 -2.50 -0.18
CA GLU A 152 10.35 -3.74 0.48
C GLU A 152 10.04 -4.82 -0.56
N LEU A 153 10.33 -6.08 -0.21
CA LEU A 153 10.14 -7.21 -1.14
C LEU A 153 8.68 -7.34 -1.60
N SER A 154 7.72 -7.07 -0.71
CA SER A 154 6.29 -7.16 -1.01
C SER A 154 5.83 -6.14 -2.06
N LYS A 155 6.56 -5.01 -2.19
CA LYS A 155 6.27 -3.94 -3.15
C LYS A 155 6.63 -4.30 -4.59
N ASN A 156 7.38 -5.40 -4.81
CA ASN A 156 7.60 -5.97 -6.13
C ASN A 156 8.32 -5.04 -7.14
N ILE A 157 9.25 -4.22 -6.64
CA ILE A 157 9.92 -3.17 -7.41
C ILE A 157 10.65 -3.75 -8.62
N LEU A 158 11.39 -4.84 -8.43
CA LEU A 158 12.19 -5.47 -9.49
C LEU A 158 11.35 -5.96 -10.67
N ARG A 159 10.16 -6.57 -10.40
CA ARG A 159 9.27 -6.96 -11.51
C ARG A 159 8.62 -5.76 -12.20
N GLY A 160 8.39 -4.66 -11.47
CA GLY A 160 7.97 -3.40 -12.08
C GLY A 160 9.01 -2.87 -13.07
N PHE A 161 10.29 -2.91 -12.70
CA PHE A 161 11.38 -2.53 -13.61
C PHE A 161 11.55 -3.52 -14.77
N ALA A 162 11.38 -4.82 -14.52
CA ALA A 162 11.42 -5.82 -15.57
C ALA A 162 10.28 -5.63 -16.59
N ALA A 163 9.07 -5.27 -16.12
CA ALA A 163 7.95 -4.96 -17.00
C ALA A 163 8.20 -3.69 -17.83
N PHE A 164 8.81 -2.67 -17.22
CA PHE A 164 9.21 -1.48 -17.97
C PHE A 164 10.31 -1.77 -19.01
N GLU A 165 11.28 -2.60 -18.68
CA GLU A 165 12.31 -3.03 -19.63
C GLU A 165 11.69 -3.84 -20.78
N ASP A 166 10.78 -4.77 -20.49
CA ASP A 166 10.02 -5.56 -21.48
C ASP A 166 9.17 -4.64 -22.40
N LEU A 167 8.58 -3.56 -21.85
CA LEU A 167 7.93 -2.51 -22.64
C LEU A 167 8.90 -1.91 -23.66
N LEU A 168 10.12 -1.55 -23.25
CA LEU A 168 11.11 -0.97 -24.15
C LEU A 168 11.62 -1.97 -25.20
N GLU A 169 11.70 -3.25 -24.84
CA GLU A 169 12.12 -4.32 -25.78
C GLU A 169 11.08 -4.55 -26.85
N ARG A 170 9.82 -4.72 -26.50
CA ARG A 170 8.74 -5.14 -27.41
C ARG A 170 8.04 -3.99 -28.13
N HIS A 171 8.07 -2.78 -27.56
CA HIS A 171 7.36 -1.63 -28.11
C HIS A 171 8.33 -0.47 -28.42
N GLU A 172 9.04 -0.57 -29.55
CA GLU A 172 10.08 0.40 -29.96
C GLU A 172 9.59 1.86 -29.97
N ARG A 173 8.29 2.09 -30.21
CA ARG A 173 7.68 3.43 -30.19
C ARG A 173 7.86 4.18 -28.88
N TRP A 174 8.11 3.47 -27.76
CA TRP A 174 8.28 4.07 -26.45
C TRP A 174 9.75 4.39 -26.10
N ARG A 175 10.72 3.91 -26.88
CA ARG A 175 12.13 4.24 -26.70
C ARG A 175 12.35 5.74 -26.92
N GLY A 176 12.93 6.43 -25.96
CA GLY A 176 13.10 7.89 -25.95
C GLY A 176 11.83 8.70 -25.72
N ARG A 177 10.69 8.04 -25.42
CA ARG A 177 9.38 8.69 -25.27
C ARG A 177 8.64 8.34 -24.01
N VAL A 178 9.23 7.54 -23.14
CA VAL A 178 8.72 7.21 -21.81
C VAL A 178 9.83 7.24 -20.79
N VAL A 179 9.53 7.78 -19.62
CA VAL A 179 10.42 7.77 -18.45
C VAL A 179 9.70 7.07 -17.31
N PHE A 180 10.40 6.22 -16.59
CA PHE A 180 9.90 5.58 -15.38
C PHE A 180 10.48 6.31 -14.15
N GLY A 181 9.65 7.04 -13.42
CA GLY A 181 9.99 7.66 -12.14
C GLY A 181 9.83 6.67 -10.99
N ALA A 182 10.93 6.30 -10.35
CA ALA A 182 10.96 5.42 -9.21
C ALA A 182 11.34 6.19 -7.94
N PHE A 183 10.33 6.65 -7.20
CA PHE A 183 10.45 7.35 -5.91
C PHE A 183 10.36 6.29 -4.81
N VAL A 184 11.50 5.66 -4.50
CA VAL A 184 11.53 4.47 -3.65
C VAL A 184 12.56 4.64 -2.55
N TYR A 185 12.12 4.77 -1.31
CA TYR A 185 12.97 5.07 -0.18
C TYR A 185 13.26 3.84 0.70
N PRO A 186 14.43 3.82 1.38
CA PRO A 186 14.85 2.71 2.21
C PRO A 186 13.89 2.43 3.36
N SER A 187 13.73 1.14 3.67
CA SER A 187 12.97 0.66 4.82
C SER A 187 13.74 -0.45 5.53
N ARG A 188 13.62 -0.51 6.86
CA ARG A 188 14.16 -1.60 7.69
C ARG A 188 15.64 -1.90 7.45
N GLU A 189 16.47 -0.87 7.28
CA GLU A 189 17.90 -0.99 6.93
C GLU A 189 18.75 -1.83 7.92
N GLY A 190 18.21 -2.14 9.10
CA GLY A 190 18.84 -3.07 10.04
C GLY A 190 18.73 -4.56 9.68
N LEU A 191 18.00 -4.91 8.60
CA LEU A 191 17.79 -6.29 8.17
C LEU A 191 18.59 -6.60 6.90
N PRO A 192 19.45 -7.65 6.90
CA PRO A 192 20.30 -7.99 5.75
C PRO A 192 19.52 -8.22 4.46
N GLU A 193 18.31 -8.80 4.53
CA GLU A 193 17.45 -9.08 3.38
C GLU A 193 16.98 -7.78 2.70
N TYR A 194 16.70 -6.74 3.48
CA TYR A 194 16.30 -5.44 2.96
C TYR A 194 17.47 -4.68 2.33
N LEU A 195 18.66 -4.76 2.93
CA LEU A 195 19.89 -4.21 2.34
C LEU A 195 20.24 -4.89 1.02
N ALA A 196 20.15 -6.22 0.96
CA ALA A 196 20.40 -6.98 -0.27
C ALA A 196 19.38 -6.61 -1.36
N TYR A 197 18.09 -6.51 -1.01
CA TYR A 197 17.05 -6.11 -1.96
C TYR A 197 17.26 -4.68 -2.48
N ARG A 198 17.63 -3.74 -1.62
CA ARG A 198 17.99 -2.37 -2.04
C ARG A 198 19.14 -2.37 -3.05
N GLN A 199 20.21 -3.11 -2.78
CA GLN A 199 21.35 -3.22 -3.70
C GLN A 199 20.93 -3.79 -5.06
N GLU A 200 20.03 -4.79 -5.08
CA GLU A 200 19.50 -5.37 -6.31
C GLU A 200 18.64 -4.37 -7.09
N VAL A 201 17.79 -3.58 -6.40
CA VAL A 201 16.99 -2.49 -6.97
C VAL A 201 17.92 -1.47 -7.66
N GLU A 202 18.92 -0.96 -6.94
CA GLU A 202 19.88 0.02 -7.48
C GLU A 202 20.71 -0.54 -8.65
N ALA A 203 21.15 -1.80 -8.57
CA ALA A 203 21.87 -2.46 -9.64
C ALA A 203 21.02 -2.66 -10.89
N THR A 204 19.73 -2.99 -10.71
CA THR A 204 18.76 -3.14 -11.82
C THR A 204 18.52 -1.82 -12.53
N VAL A 205 18.34 -0.72 -11.79
CA VAL A 205 18.22 0.62 -12.39
C VAL A 205 19.44 0.98 -13.23
N ARG A 206 20.66 0.81 -12.65
CA ARG A 206 21.89 1.09 -13.40
C ARG A 206 21.97 0.28 -14.69
N ARG A 207 21.72 -1.03 -14.63
CA ARG A 207 21.75 -1.93 -15.78
C ARG A 207 20.76 -1.51 -16.88
N ILE A 208 19.52 -1.16 -16.51
CA ILE A 208 18.50 -0.73 -17.48
C ILE A 208 18.90 0.61 -18.11
N ASN A 209 19.37 1.56 -17.31
CA ASN A 209 19.82 2.85 -17.81
C ASN A 209 21.05 2.70 -18.73
N GLU A 210 22.06 1.91 -18.36
CA GLU A 210 23.22 1.64 -19.21
C GLU A 210 22.83 0.99 -20.55
N ARG A 211 21.83 0.12 -20.55
CA ARG A 211 21.39 -0.58 -21.77
C ARG A 211 20.61 0.33 -22.74
N TRP A 212 19.77 1.22 -22.20
CA TRP A 212 18.76 1.91 -22.98
C TRP A 212 18.96 3.42 -23.11
N ALA A 213 19.75 4.07 -22.25
CA ALA A 213 19.94 5.51 -22.32
C ALA A 213 20.41 5.99 -23.69
N ALA A 214 19.92 7.15 -24.07
CA ALA A 214 20.29 7.85 -25.30
C ALA A 214 20.56 9.34 -24.99
N PRO A 215 21.22 10.08 -25.87
CA PRO A 215 21.43 11.51 -25.66
C PRO A 215 20.11 12.25 -25.35
N GLY A 216 20.06 12.88 -24.17
CA GLY A 216 18.89 13.61 -23.68
C GLY A 216 17.77 12.73 -23.10
N TRP A 217 17.96 11.44 -22.94
CA TRP A 217 16.94 10.56 -22.37
C TRP A 217 17.54 9.50 -21.42
N THR A 218 17.04 9.47 -20.20
CA THR A 218 17.34 8.44 -19.20
C THR A 218 16.06 7.65 -18.91
N PRO A 219 16.03 6.33 -19.14
CA PRO A 219 14.81 5.51 -19.01
C PRO A 219 14.20 5.52 -17.62
N ILE A 220 15.02 5.41 -16.55
CA ILE A 220 14.56 5.37 -15.17
C ILE A 220 15.17 6.55 -14.41
N LEU A 221 14.32 7.46 -13.93
CA LEU A 221 14.65 8.43 -12.90
C LEU A 221 14.50 7.76 -11.54
N PHE A 222 15.61 7.53 -10.87
CA PHE A 222 15.64 6.82 -9.59
C PHE A 222 15.90 7.82 -8.46
N ASP A 223 14.94 7.94 -7.55
CA ASP A 223 15.04 8.77 -6.36
C ASP A 223 14.84 7.93 -5.09
N PRO A 224 15.91 7.63 -4.34
CA PRO A 224 15.84 6.85 -3.10
C PRO A 224 15.59 7.71 -1.86
N SER A 225 15.23 8.98 -2.01
CA SER A 225 14.97 9.88 -0.88
C SER A 225 13.57 9.69 -0.31
N ASP A 226 13.44 9.85 1.01
CA ASP A 226 12.15 9.96 1.69
C ASP A 226 11.70 11.43 1.66
N ASP A 227 11.18 11.84 0.49
CA ASP A 227 10.73 13.20 0.21
C ASP A 227 9.26 13.18 -0.25
N PHE A 228 8.36 13.44 0.69
CA PHE A 228 6.92 13.39 0.42
C PHE A 228 6.46 14.46 -0.59
N PRO A 229 6.85 15.76 -0.48
CA PRO A 229 6.52 16.74 -1.51
C PRO A 229 6.99 16.37 -2.92
N ARG A 230 8.17 15.76 -3.05
CA ARG A 230 8.70 15.30 -4.33
C ARG A 230 7.93 14.09 -4.87
N SER A 231 7.54 13.16 -3.99
CA SER A 231 6.66 12.05 -4.36
C SER A 231 5.29 12.54 -4.84
N VAL A 232 4.70 13.53 -4.16
CA VAL A 232 3.45 14.17 -4.57
C VAL A 232 3.60 14.88 -5.92
N ALA A 233 4.71 15.58 -6.17
CA ALA A 233 4.98 16.20 -7.45
C ALA A 233 5.04 15.17 -8.59
N ALA A 234 5.68 14.02 -8.36
CA ALA A 234 5.71 12.94 -9.33
C ALA A 234 4.31 12.37 -9.60
N LEU A 235 3.49 12.18 -8.58
CA LEU A 235 2.10 11.72 -8.73
C LEU A 235 1.24 12.75 -9.49
N ARG A 236 1.45 14.05 -9.27
CA ARG A 236 0.76 15.11 -10.03
C ARG A 236 1.07 15.05 -11.53
N ARG A 237 2.34 14.82 -11.89
CA ARG A 237 2.87 14.83 -13.26
C ARG A 237 2.63 13.52 -14.02
N ALA A 238 2.33 12.43 -13.34
CA ALA A 238 2.28 11.11 -13.92
C ALA A 238 1.24 10.96 -15.06
N ASP A 239 1.58 10.20 -16.08
CA ASP A 239 0.66 9.72 -17.12
C ASP A 239 0.15 8.30 -16.82
N ALA A 240 0.87 7.55 -16.00
CA ALA A 240 0.44 6.26 -15.46
C ALA A 240 1.06 5.99 -14.09
N PHE A 241 0.32 5.31 -13.22
CA PHE A 241 0.83 4.79 -11.95
C PHE A 241 1.01 3.28 -12.05
N LEU A 242 2.14 2.75 -11.59
CA LEU A 242 2.35 1.32 -11.46
C LEU A 242 2.39 0.93 -9.97
N VAL A 243 1.32 0.33 -9.50
CA VAL A 243 1.15 -0.18 -8.13
C VAL A 243 0.94 -1.69 -8.20
N ASN A 244 2.05 -2.45 -8.21
CA ASN A 244 2.04 -3.89 -8.47
C ASN A 244 2.58 -4.76 -7.32
N PRO A 245 2.17 -4.53 -6.03
CA PRO A 245 2.66 -5.34 -4.93
C PRO A 245 2.30 -6.81 -5.12
N ILE A 246 3.15 -7.71 -4.58
CA ILE A 246 2.85 -9.14 -4.47
C ILE A 246 1.66 -9.34 -3.55
N ARG A 247 1.64 -8.59 -2.44
CA ARG A 247 0.53 -8.51 -1.50
C ARG A 247 0.71 -7.27 -0.62
N ASP A 248 -0.37 -6.50 -0.43
CA ASP A 248 -0.37 -5.31 0.40
C ASP A 248 -1.64 -5.21 1.24
N GLY A 249 -1.53 -4.67 2.45
CA GLY A 249 -2.68 -4.49 3.35
C GLY A 249 -3.71 -3.51 2.79
N LEU A 250 -3.25 -2.40 2.23
CA LEU A 250 -4.07 -1.35 1.61
C LEU A 250 -3.39 -0.80 0.35
N ASN A 251 -2.42 0.07 0.49
CA ASN A 251 -1.69 0.90 -0.47
C ASN A 251 -2.34 2.27 -0.71
N LEU A 252 -2.01 3.23 0.15
CA LEU A 252 -2.51 4.62 0.05
C LEU A 252 -2.03 5.35 -1.20
N VAL A 253 -0.85 5.02 -1.75
CA VAL A 253 -0.26 5.72 -2.90
C VAL A 253 -1.20 5.70 -4.12
N ALA A 254 -1.97 4.62 -4.31
CA ALA A 254 -2.96 4.52 -5.38
C ALA A 254 -4.06 5.58 -5.26
N GLU A 255 -4.51 5.87 -4.03
CA GLU A 255 -5.52 6.89 -3.74
C GLU A 255 -4.92 8.29 -3.71
N GLU A 256 -3.72 8.45 -3.12
CA GLU A 256 -2.99 9.73 -3.11
C GLU A 256 -2.73 10.23 -4.53
N GLY A 257 -2.25 9.33 -5.41
CA GLY A 257 -2.06 9.65 -6.83
C GLY A 257 -3.36 10.09 -7.51
N ALA A 258 -4.46 9.37 -7.25
CA ALA A 258 -5.77 9.71 -7.81
C ALA A 258 -6.27 11.11 -7.39
N LEU A 259 -5.98 11.51 -6.13
CA LEU A 259 -6.44 12.81 -5.59
C LEU A 259 -5.66 14.00 -6.16
N VAL A 260 -4.36 13.83 -6.43
CA VAL A 260 -3.48 14.96 -6.82
C VAL A 260 -3.12 14.99 -8.31
N ASN A 261 -3.40 13.95 -9.07
CA ASN A 261 -2.99 13.86 -10.46
C ASN A 261 -3.67 14.89 -11.36
N GLU A 262 -2.89 15.55 -12.23
CA GLU A 262 -3.30 16.62 -13.16
C GLU A 262 -3.24 16.20 -14.64
N HIS A 263 -2.81 14.96 -14.93
CA HIS A 263 -2.54 14.46 -16.28
C HIS A 263 -3.45 13.30 -16.72
N ASP A 264 -4.56 13.06 -16.01
CA ASP A 264 -5.47 11.95 -16.28
C ASP A 264 -4.72 10.60 -16.34
N ALA A 265 -3.90 10.35 -15.29
CA ALA A 265 -3.09 9.15 -15.19
C ALA A 265 -3.93 7.88 -15.09
N VAL A 266 -3.50 6.85 -15.82
CA VAL A 266 -4.08 5.50 -15.68
C VAL A 266 -3.43 4.76 -14.53
N LEU A 267 -4.22 4.22 -13.61
CA LEU A 267 -3.73 3.37 -12.53
C LEU A 267 -3.66 1.90 -12.97
N LEU A 268 -2.43 1.34 -12.97
CA LEU A 268 -2.20 -0.09 -13.09
C LEU A 268 -2.01 -0.66 -11.68
N LEU A 269 -2.97 -1.47 -11.23
CA LEU A 269 -3.06 -1.91 -9.85
C LEU A 269 -3.10 -3.43 -9.73
N SER A 270 -2.27 -3.98 -8.83
CA SER A 270 -2.36 -5.39 -8.45
C SER A 270 -3.65 -5.66 -7.67
N PRO A 271 -4.46 -6.68 -8.06
CA PRO A 271 -5.60 -7.14 -7.26
C PRO A 271 -5.22 -7.68 -5.87
N GLU A 272 -3.91 -7.88 -5.63
CA GLU A 272 -3.38 -8.30 -4.32
C GLU A 272 -3.17 -7.12 -3.34
N ALA A 273 -3.40 -5.88 -3.75
CA ALA A 273 -3.46 -4.71 -2.88
C ALA A 273 -4.84 -4.60 -2.23
N GLY A 274 -4.91 -4.28 -0.92
CA GLY A 274 -6.19 -4.15 -0.21
C GLY A 274 -7.09 -3.05 -0.76
N VAL A 275 -6.50 -1.99 -1.32
CA VAL A 275 -7.21 -0.89 -1.99
C VAL A 275 -7.95 -1.32 -3.27
N TRP A 276 -7.66 -2.52 -3.79
CA TRP A 276 -8.36 -3.06 -4.96
C TRP A 276 -9.89 -3.08 -4.76
N ASP A 277 -10.37 -3.48 -3.58
CA ASP A 277 -11.80 -3.52 -3.28
C ASP A 277 -12.52 -2.16 -3.50
N GLN A 278 -11.79 -1.05 -3.40
CA GLN A 278 -12.31 0.31 -3.58
C GLN A 278 -12.18 0.78 -5.03
N LEU A 279 -11.09 0.41 -5.70
CA LEU A 279 -10.69 0.97 -6.99
C LEU A 279 -10.96 0.04 -8.18
N ASP A 280 -11.46 -1.20 -7.95
CA ASP A 280 -11.84 -2.14 -9.00
C ASP A 280 -12.87 -1.51 -9.95
N GLY A 281 -12.61 -1.62 -11.26
CA GLY A 281 -13.42 -0.98 -12.31
C GLY A 281 -13.03 0.49 -12.61
N ALA A 282 -12.14 1.11 -11.80
CA ALA A 282 -11.49 2.38 -12.15
C ALA A 282 -9.98 2.21 -12.41
N ALA A 283 -9.38 1.17 -11.82
CA ALA A 283 -8.00 0.78 -12.08
C ALA A 283 -7.93 -0.37 -13.10
N ARG A 284 -6.84 -0.44 -13.85
CA ARG A 284 -6.55 -1.57 -14.75
C ARG A 284 -5.77 -2.64 -13.98
N PRO A 285 -6.22 -3.92 -13.99
CA PRO A 285 -5.57 -4.97 -13.23
C PRO A 285 -4.21 -5.35 -13.84
N VAL A 286 -3.20 -5.56 -12.98
CA VAL A 286 -1.91 -6.15 -13.35
C VAL A 286 -1.58 -7.30 -12.40
N HIS A 287 -1.29 -8.48 -12.96
CA HIS A 287 -0.90 -9.61 -12.15
C HIS A 287 0.57 -9.45 -11.69
N PRO A 288 0.86 -9.50 -10.37
CA PRO A 288 2.16 -9.11 -9.83
C PRO A 288 3.34 -9.99 -10.29
N TYR A 289 3.08 -11.18 -10.82
CA TYR A 289 4.10 -12.10 -11.33
C TYR A 289 4.18 -12.14 -12.86
N ASP A 290 3.23 -11.54 -13.58
CA ASP A 290 3.21 -11.52 -15.03
C ASP A 290 3.84 -10.23 -15.57
N VAL A 291 5.15 -10.32 -15.82
CA VAL A 291 5.97 -9.20 -16.30
C VAL A 291 5.50 -8.74 -17.68
N SER A 292 5.28 -9.68 -18.61
CA SER A 292 4.92 -9.35 -19.99
C SER A 292 3.51 -8.76 -20.09
N ALA A 293 2.54 -9.31 -19.38
CA ALA A 293 1.20 -8.73 -19.33
C ALA A 293 1.20 -7.33 -18.66
N THR A 294 2.07 -7.10 -17.66
CA THR A 294 2.25 -5.78 -17.06
C THR A 294 2.86 -4.78 -18.06
N ALA A 295 3.82 -5.21 -18.89
CA ALA A 295 4.39 -4.39 -19.94
C ALA A 295 3.35 -4.04 -21.03
N ASP A 296 2.50 -4.98 -21.43
CA ASP A 296 1.40 -4.72 -22.36
C ASP A 296 0.38 -3.75 -21.77
N ALA A 297 0.01 -3.92 -20.50
CA ALA A 297 -0.88 -3.00 -19.79
C ALA A 297 -0.30 -1.57 -19.70
N LEU A 298 1.02 -1.41 -19.50
CA LEU A 298 1.71 -0.12 -19.57
C LEU A 298 1.60 0.48 -20.97
N ALA A 299 1.89 -0.31 -22.02
CA ALA A 299 1.80 0.15 -23.41
C ALA A 299 0.39 0.63 -23.77
N ASP A 300 -0.63 -0.10 -23.33
CA ASP A 300 -2.05 0.21 -23.59
C ASP A 300 -2.52 1.41 -22.76
N ALA A 301 -2.04 1.56 -21.53
CA ALA A 301 -2.34 2.72 -20.69
C ALA A 301 -1.81 4.02 -21.30
N LEU A 302 -0.53 4.01 -21.72
CA LEU A 302 0.13 5.16 -22.33
C LEU A 302 -0.40 5.50 -23.75
N ALA A 303 -0.98 4.51 -24.44
CA ALA A 303 -1.57 4.70 -25.77
C ALA A 303 -3.08 4.98 -25.72
N ALA A 304 -3.69 4.97 -24.55
CA ALA A 304 -5.14 5.16 -24.42
C ALA A 304 -5.56 6.56 -24.90
N PRO A 305 -6.70 6.68 -25.60
CA PRO A 305 -7.23 7.98 -26.01
C PRO A 305 -7.45 8.92 -24.81
N PRO A 306 -7.23 10.24 -24.98
CA PRO A 306 -7.38 11.22 -23.90
C PRO A 306 -8.74 11.15 -23.18
N GLU A 307 -9.82 10.94 -23.93
CA GLU A 307 -11.18 10.84 -23.41
C GLU A 307 -11.39 9.58 -22.53
N VAL A 308 -10.69 8.49 -22.83
CA VAL A 308 -10.72 7.26 -22.01
C VAL A 308 -9.95 7.49 -20.73
N ARG A 309 -8.75 8.06 -20.82
CA ARG A 309 -7.93 8.40 -19.65
C ARG A 309 -8.65 9.35 -18.71
N ALA A 310 -9.26 10.42 -19.25
CA ALA A 310 -10.03 11.39 -18.47
C ALA A 310 -11.21 10.74 -17.73
N ALA A 311 -11.93 9.83 -18.39
CA ALA A 311 -13.04 9.11 -17.75
C ALA A 311 -12.57 8.18 -16.64
N GLU A 312 -11.49 7.39 -16.87
CA GLU A 312 -10.89 6.51 -15.86
C GLU A 312 -10.37 7.33 -14.66
N ALA A 313 -9.64 8.43 -14.92
CA ALA A 313 -9.09 9.29 -13.87
C ALA A 313 -10.17 9.99 -13.05
N ALA A 314 -11.27 10.44 -13.67
CA ALA A 314 -12.40 11.04 -12.97
C ALA A 314 -13.08 10.04 -12.02
N GLU A 315 -13.29 8.80 -12.48
CA GLU A 315 -13.89 7.74 -11.66
C GLU A 315 -12.93 7.32 -10.53
N LEU A 316 -11.63 7.23 -10.82
CA LEU A 316 -10.60 6.92 -9.83
C LEU A 316 -10.57 7.97 -8.71
N ARG A 317 -10.56 9.27 -9.08
CA ARG A 317 -10.61 10.38 -8.12
C ARG A 317 -11.89 10.37 -7.28
N ARG A 318 -13.03 10.11 -7.91
CA ARG A 318 -14.32 10.01 -7.20
C ARG A 318 -14.29 8.90 -6.15
N ARG A 319 -13.71 7.75 -6.45
CA ARG A 319 -13.59 6.63 -5.51
C ARG A 319 -12.59 6.90 -4.39
N ALA A 320 -11.42 7.45 -4.71
CA ALA A 320 -10.41 7.83 -3.74
C ALA A 320 -10.91 8.88 -2.75
N ALA A 321 -11.77 9.81 -3.19
CA ALA A 321 -12.37 10.84 -2.34
C ALA A 321 -13.62 10.37 -1.57
N ALA A 322 -14.05 9.11 -1.72
CA ALA A 322 -15.30 8.62 -1.12
C ALA A 322 -15.22 8.43 0.40
N ARG A 323 -14.04 8.35 0.96
CA ARG A 323 -13.78 8.17 2.40
C ARG A 323 -12.67 9.09 2.88
N THR A 324 -12.67 9.32 4.18
CA THR A 324 -11.66 10.12 4.89
C THR A 324 -11.05 9.33 6.06
N PRO A 325 -9.92 9.77 6.63
CA PRO A 325 -9.39 9.18 7.87
C PRO A 325 -10.39 9.24 9.03
N SER A 326 -11.26 10.26 9.06
CA SER A 326 -12.32 10.39 10.08
C SER A 326 -13.36 9.28 9.96
N ASP A 327 -13.73 8.86 8.75
CA ASP A 327 -14.63 7.73 8.52
C ASP A 327 -14.03 6.42 9.04
N TRP A 328 -12.73 6.20 8.79
CA TRP A 328 -12.02 5.04 9.30
C TRP A 328 -11.98 5.00 10.83
N LEU A 329 -11.77 6.14 11.49
CA LEU A 329 -11.83 6.24 12.95
C LEU A 329 -13.26 5.99 13.47
N ALA A 330 -14.26 6.58 12.83
CA ALA A 330 -15.67 6.40 13.20
C ALA A 330 -16.12 4.93 13.10
N ASP A 331 -15.67 4.20 12.07
CA ASP A 331 -15.98 2.78 11.93
C ASP A 331 -15.40 1.95 13.10
N GLN A 332 -14.17 2.24 13.54
CA GLN A 332 -13.58 1.56 14.70
C GLN A 332 -14.32 1.88 16.00
N LEU A 333 -14.70 3.14 16.20
CA LEU A 333 -15.47 3.54 17.37
C LEU A 333 -16.87 2.90 17.36
N THR A 334 -17.51 2.79 16.20
CA THR A 334 -18.79 2.09 16.03
C THR A 334 -18.64 0.60 16.35
N ALA A 335 -17.53 -0.03 15.94
CA ALA A 335 -17.26 -1.44 16.24
C ALA A 335 -16.93 -1.69 17.73
N ALA A 336 -16.58 -0.64 18.47
CA ALA A 336 -16.41 -0.70 19.92
C ALA A 336 -17.75 -0.71 20.69
N GLY A 337 -18.82 -0.22 20.12
CA GLY A 337 -20.19 -0.22 20.71
C GLY A 337 -20.58 1.10 21.32
#